data_d925d5369523b339bf7d64e5e550c15d
#
_entry.id   d925d5369523b339bf7d64e5e550c15d
#
_cell.length_a   1.000
_cell.length_b   1.000
_cell.length_c   1.000
_cell.angle_alpha   90.00
_cell.angle_beta   90.00
_cell.angle_gamma   90.00
#
_symmetry.space_group_name_H-M   'P 1'
#
loop_
_entity.id
_entity.type
_entity.pdbx_description
1 polymer ?
#
loop_
_entity_poly.entity_id
_entity_poly.type
_entity_poly.pdbx_seq_one_letter_code
_entity_poly.pdbx_strand_id
1 'polypeptide(L)'
;MGNSMQSSSAQDHESCGNLFLRKIRRLIPINFWQEVKSISKLALPVVISITGTSVGIGLATACDTLISQTFGSKNLKRIGVILQRGILILSIACFPCWAIFINVKHILLACRQSPAVANLADLYVLIFIPGIPAIFLYQLQIKYLQNQGITMPQVFTGLIANIINAIINYIFIFVLKLGVQGSAAANVISQYCQTILLFGYIRWKKLYVETWAGWTADCLQEWDQFTRLAIPSLLMLCIEWWAFDIGTFLAGLLDQNQLGAQTIVFQIELVQYLIPLSYGMAATVRVGNALGASDPEQAVNSAKVALCCIVCIALVIASILLAIKNVVGYIFTNDKEIAHLVSQVIPLNAAFYLIDSIAGVSGGVLRGVGKQKLGAIGNLIGFYVIGLPIGISLMFKTKLGIIGLWTGMLICVVVQVAFFLTVIYRIDWNKATEDALVNAGVMRDVQTSTGTSAGQTQYLSTGVDTGKSAANPIPNACELEPKVNNGRVSDKSSILGAGVTTVGEILTTKQLIIRRGLAFLTGPLILAIGLAIHFSLEKGS
;
A
#
# COMPACT_ATOMS: atom_id res chain seq x y z
N MET A 1 29.36 -38.41 -46.44
CA MET A 1 28.86 -38.79 -45.09
C MET A 1 28.87 -37.54 -44.21
N GLY A 2 27.88 -36.65 -44.36
CA GLY A 2 27.90 -35.35 -43.64
C GLY A 2 26.54 -34.69 -43.48
N ASN A 3 25.43 -35.31 -43.90
CA ASN A 3 24.09 -34.68 -43.87
C ASN A 3 23.00 -35.39 -43.10
N SER A 4 23.33 -36.42 -42.27
CA SER A 4 22.31 -37.16 -41.52
C SER A 4 22.32 -36.90 -40.00
N MET A 5 23.25 -36.11 -39.47
CA MET A 5 23.32 -35.81 -38.04
C MET A 5 22.65 -34.47 -37.60
N GLN A 6 22.34 -33.57 -38.53
CA GLN A 6 21.68 -32.30 -38.20
C GLN A 6 20.14 -32.37 -38.22
N SER A 7 19.53 -33.40 -38.81
CA SER A 7 18.07 -33.54 -38.82
C SER A 7 17.51 -34.23 -37.58
N SER A 8 18.32 -35.01 -36.85
CA SER A 8 17.89 -35.71 -35.64
C SER A 8 17.74 -34.81 -34.41
N SER A 9 18.63 -33.82 -34.23
CA SER A 9 18.59 -32.95 -33.08
C SER A 9 17.45 -31.88 -33.14
N ALA A 10 17.03 -31.49 -34.34
CA ALA A 10 15.91 -30.56 -34.51
C ALA A 10 14.55 -31.22 -34.29
N GLN A 11 14.41 -32.51 -34.67
CA GLN A 11 13.20 -33.31 -34.43
C GLN A 11 13.01 -33.68 -32.97
N ASP A 12 14.08 -33.94 -32.24
CA ASP A 12 14.02 -34.22 -30.79
C ASP A 12 13.69 -32.98 -29.97
N HIS A 13 14.17 -31.79 -30.35
CA HIS A 13 13.80 -30.54 -29.70
C HIS A 13 12.34 -30.14 -29.96
N GLU A 14 11.81 -30.36 -31.14
CA GLU A 14 10.42 -30.11 -31.48
C GLU A 14 9.46 -31.11 -30.79
N SER A 15 9.90 -32.37 -30.64
CA SER A 15 9.15 -33.39 -29.89
C SER A 15 9.11 -33.10 -28.38
N CYS A 16 10.19 -32.61 -27.79
CA CYS A 16 10.26 -32.25 -26.37
C CYS A 16 9.42 -31.02 -26.03
N GLY A 17 9.43 -29.99 -26.88
CA GLY A 17 8.59 -28.79 -26.77
C GLY A 17 7.09 -29.13 -26.90
N ASN A 18 6.73 -30.00 -27.82
CA ASN A 18 5.35 -30.46 -28.00
C ASN A 18 4.88 -31.36 -26.84
N LEU A 19 5.77 -32.16 -26.24
CA LEU A 19 5.47 -32.96 -25.06
C LEU A 19 5.26 -32.08 -23.81
N PHE A 20 6.05 -31.02 -23.66
CA PHE A 20 5.94 -30.04 -22.59
C PHE A 20 4.64 -29.22 -22.73
N LEU A 21 4.32 -28.73 -23.92
CA LEU A 21 3.06 -28.05 -24.24
C LEU A 21 1.85 -28.97 -24.06
N ARG A 22 1.95 -30.25 -24.41
CA ARG A 22 0.90 -31.25 -24.14
C ARG A 22 0.72 -31.53 -22.65
N LYS A 23 1.79 -31.55 -21.85
CA LYS A 23 1.71 -31.65 -20.39
C LYS A 23 1.08 -30.40 -19.78
N ILE A 24 1.46 -29.20 -20.22
CA ILE A 24 0.84 -27.92 -19.78
C ILE A 24 -0.64 -27.87 -20.20
N ARG A 25 -0.98 -28.30 -21.43
CA ARG A 25 -2.37 -28.33 -21.92
C ARG A 25 -3.25 -29.32 -21.14
N ARG A 26 -2.66 -30.40 -20.60
CA ARG A 26 -3.36 -31.32 -19.66
C ARG A 26 -3.49 -30.74 -18.24
N LEU A 27 -2.69 -29.75 -17.89
CA LEU A 27 -2.77 -29.03 -16.61
C LEU A 27 -3.86 -27.96 -16.62
N ILE A 28 -4.32 -27.48 -17.79
CA ILE A 28 -5.39 -26.51 -17.91
C ILE A 28 -6.74 -27.28 -18.00
N PRO A 29 -7.72 -27.04 -17.11
CA PRO A 29 -9.06 -27.66 -17.20
C PRO A 29 -9.72 -27.35 -18.55
N ILE A 30 -10.50 -28.28 -19.07
CA ILE A 30 -11.18 -28.15 -20.38
C ILE A 30 -12.06 -26.89 -20.44
N ASN A 31 -12.58 -26.45 -19.30
CA ASN A 31 -13.41 -25.25 -19.14
C ASN A 31 -12.69 -24.10 -18.41
N PHE A 32 -11.35 -24.07 -18.38
CA PHE A 32 -10.56 -23.09 -17.62
C PHE A 32 -11.03 -21.65 -17.85
N TRP A 33 -11.22 -21.23 -19.09
CA TRP A 33 -11.66 -19.88 -19.42
C TRP A 33 -13.11 -19.59 -19.00
N GLN A 34 -13.98 -20.60 -19.01
CA GLN A 34 -15.35 -20.45 -18.51
C GLN A 34 -15.35 -20.36 -16.98
N GLU A 35 -14.54 -21.16 -16.31
CA GLU A 35 -14.35 -21.11 -14.86
C GLU A 35 -13.68 -19.79 -14.44
N VAL A 36 -12.62 -19.34 -15.12
CA VAL A 36 -12.00 -18.02 -14.87
C VAL A 36 -13.03 -16.89 -15.07
N LYS A 37 -13.86 -16.96 -16.11
CA LYS A 37 -14.92 -15.97 -16.34
C LYS A 37 -16.02 -16.02 -15.27
N SER A 38 -16.37 -17.20 -14.79
CA SER A 38 -17.33 -17.40 -13.69
C SER A 38 -16.75 -16.90 -12.36
N ILE A 39 -15.50 -17.25 -12.07
CA ILE A 39 -14.76 -16.85 -10.89
C ILE A 39 -14.54 -15.32 -10.88
N SER A 40 -14.13 -14.74 -12.01
CA SER A 40 -13.94 -13.29 -12.13
C SER A 40 -15.23 -12.52 -11.89
N LYS A 41 -16.39 -13.07 -12.32
CA LYS A 41 -17.70 -12.47 -12.06
C LYS A 41 -18.08 -12.46 -10.57
N LEU A 42 -17.59 -13.42 -9.79
CA LEU A 42 -17.88 -13.57 -8.37
C LEU A 42 -16.84 -12.86 -7.48
N ALA A 43 -15.57 -12.83 -7.90
CA ALA A 43 -14.50 -12.16 -7.15
C ALA A 43 -14.51 -10.63 -7.31
N LEU A 44 -14.87 -10.15 -8.50
CA LEU A 44 -14.83 -8.73 -8.85
C LEU A 44 -15.57 -7.81 -7.87
N PRO A 45 -16.72 -8.17 -7.28
CA PRO A 45 -17.45 -7.30 -6.37
C PRO A 45 -16.92 -7.24 -4.96
N VAL A 46 -16.40 -8.34 -4.45
CA VAL A 46 -15.70 -8.35 -3.15
C VAL A 46 -14.48 -7.44 -3.23
N VAL A 47 -13.73 -7.59 -4.33
CA VAL A 47 -12.62 -6.71 -4.70
C VAL A 47 -13.08 -5.25 -4.78
N ILE A 48 -14.22 -4.95 -5.40
CA ILE A 48 -14.76 -3.59 -5.54
C ILE A 48 -15.15 -3.00 -4.19
N SER A 49 -15.77 -3.78 -3.31
CA SER A 49 -16.20 -3.31 -1.98
C SER A 49 -15.01 -2.91 -1.08
N ILE A 50 -13.94 -3.69 -1.09
CA ILE A 50 -12.71 -3.40 -0.33
C ILE A 50 -11.90 -2.27 -0.98
N THR A 51 -12.02 -2.08 -2.28
CA THR A 51 -11.27 -1.08 -3.07
C THR A 51 -11.50 0.34 -2.56
N GLY A 52 -12.70 0.69 -2.10
CA GLY A 52 -13.00 2.07 -1.68
C GLY A 52 -12.08 2.60 -0.58
N THR A 53 -11.80 1.81 0.46
CA THR A 53 -10.89 2.19 1.54
C THR A 53 -9.42 2.06 1.13
N SER A 54 -9.08 1.03 0.37
CA SER A 54 -7.73 0.77 -0.13
C SER A 54 -7.24 1.86 -1.08
N VAL A 55 -8.14 2.49 -1.85
CA VAL A 55 -7.82 3.62 -2.74
C VAL A 55 -7.20 4.78 -1.95
N GLY A 56 -7.82 5.18 -0.84
CA GLY A 56 -7.29 6.26 -0.02
C GLY A 56 -5.95 5.94 0.61
N ILE A 57 -5.81 4.72 1.15
CA ILE A 57 -4.56 4.24 1.73
C ILE A 57 -3.46 4.21 0.66
N GLY A 58 -3.74 3.60 -0.50
CA GLY A 58 -2.78 3.46 -1.59
C GLY A 58 -2.35 4.81 -2.17
N LEU A 59 -3.27 5.74 -2.40
CA LEU A 59 -2.94 7.07 -2.91
C LEU A 59 -2.16 7.91 -1.87
N ALA A 60 -2.47 7.77 -0.58
CA ALA A 60 -1.74 8.45 0.48
C ALA A 60 -0.29 7.98 0.61
N THR A 61 0.06 6.76 0.16
CA THR A 61 1.43 6.24 0.21
C THR A 61 2.41 6.98 -0.72
N ALA A 62 1.94 7.77 -1.70
CA ALA A 62 2.81 8.69 -2.43
C ALA A 62 3.50 9.71 -1.51
N CYS A 63 2.81 10.10 -0.43
CA CYS A 63 3.36 10.97 0.60
C CYS A 63 4.54 10.33 1.34
N ASP A 64 4.61 9.00 1.42
CA ASP A 64 5.73 8.31 2.08
C ASP A 64 7.06 8.63 1.41
N THR A 65 7.10 8.63 0.09
CA THR A 65 8.30 9.00 -0.68
C THR A 65 8.54 10.51 -0.65
N LEU A 66 7.51 11.29 -1.02
CA LEU A 66 7.68 12.73 -1.21
C LEU A 66 8.00 13.44 0.11
N ILE A 67 7.30 13.10 1.21
CA ILE A 67 7.52 13.76 2.50
C ILE A 67 8.83 13.29 3.13
N SER A 68 9.17 11.98 3.09
CA SER A 68 10.41 11.51 3.69
C SER A 68 11.64 12.11 3.01
N GLN A 69 11.70 12.12 1.68
CA GLN A 69 12.79 12.72 0.91
C GLN A 69 12.87 14.24 1.17
N THR A 70 11.73 14.93 1.19
CA THR A 70 11.66 16.37 1.46
C THR A 70 12.06 16.71 2.90
N PHE A 71 11.68 15.88 3.86
CA PHE A 71 12.08 16.05 5.27
C PHE A 71 13.60 15.86 5.44
N GLY A 72 14.17 14.84 4.82
CA GLY A 72 15.61 14.60 4.80
C GLY A 72 16.41 15.78 4.24
N SER A 73 15.92 16.41 3.19
CA SER A 73 16.54 17.59 2.57
C SER A 73 16.36 18.89 3.37
N LYS A 74 15.60 18.88 4.47
CA LYS A 74 15.25 20.04 5.31
C LYS A 74 14.42 21.12 4.59
N ASN A 75 13.83 20.84 3.44
CA ASN A 75 12.90 21.75 2.77
C ASN A 75 11.48 21.65 3.37
N LEU A 76 11.34 22.02 4.64
CA LEU A 76 10.15 21.75 5.45
C LEU A 76 8.88 22.41 4.90
N LYS A 77 8.96 23.60 4.29
CA LYS A 77 7.78 24.29 3.74
C LYS A 77 7.15 23.53 2.57
N ARG A 78 7.95 22.80 1.78
CA ARG A 78 7.45 21.95 0.71
C ARG A 78 6.59 20.79 1.22
N ILE A 79 6.83 20.29 2.45
CA ILE A 79 6.01 19.24 3.07
C ILE A 79 4.54 19.69 3.14
N GLY A 80 4.29 20.94 3.53
CA GLY A 80 2.93 21.50 3.57
C GLY A 80 2.27 21.54 2.20
N VAL A 81 3.01 21.89 1.14
CA VAL A 81 2.50 21.89 -0.24
C VAL A 81 2.17 20.46 -0.72
N ILE A 82 3.02 19.48 -0.41
CA ILE A 82 2.77 18.05 -0.71
C ILE A 82 1.49 17.59 0.00
N LEU A 83 1.31 17.96 1.28
CA LEU A 83 0.12 17.60 2.05
C LEU A 83 -1.16 18.23 1.46
N GLN A 84 -1.13 19.53 1.09
CA GLN A 84 -2.24 20.21 0.43
C GLN A 84 -2.62 19.51 -0.88
N ARG A 85 -1.64 19.15 -1.69
CA ARG A 85 -1.81 18.40 -2.93
C ARG A 85 -2.46 17.05 -2.67
N GLY A 86 -1.98 16.31 -1.65
CA GLY A 86 -2.58 15.07 -1.21
C GLY A 86 -4.06 15.23 -0.81
N ILE A 87 -4.40 16.27 -0.04
CA ILE A 87 -5.80 16.57 0.35
C ILE A 87 -6.68 16.75 -0.90
N LEU A 88 -6.23 17.53 -1.88
CA LEU A 88 -7.02 17.80 -3.10
C LEU A 88 -7.21 16.53 -3.94
N ILE A 89 -6.14 15.75 -4.16
CA ILE A 89 -6.20 14.53 -4.97
C ILE A 89 -7.07 13.46 -4.29
N LEU A 90 -6.94 13.27 -2.98
CA LEU A 90 -7.75 12.29 -2.26
C LEU A 90 -9.21 12.74 -2.17
N SER A 91 -9.48 14.05 -2.06
CA SER A 91 -10.86 14.56 -2.11
C SER A 91 -11.53 14.25 -3.44
N ILE A 92 -10.81 14.37 -4.56
CA ILE A 92 -11.33 13.96 -5.89
C ILE A 92 -11.54 12.44 -5.94
N ALA A 93 -10.64 11.65 -5.36
CA ALA A 93 -10.77 10.20 -5.32
C ALA A 93 -11.97 9.69 -4.48
N CYS A 94 -12.55 10.52 -3.60
CA CYS A 94 -13.78 10.15 -2.90
C CYS A 94 -14.96 9.93 -3.86
N PHE A 95 -15.06 10.70 -4.94
CA PHE A 95 -16.19 10.61 -5.86
C PHE A 95 -16.33 9.26 -6.57
N PRO A 96 -15.29 8.69 -7.20
CA PRO A 96 -15.37 7.35 -7.76
C PRO A 96 -15.63 6.28 -6.68
N CYS A 97 -15.10 6.43 -5.46
CA CYS A 97 -15.40 5.52 -4.36
C CYS A 97 -16.89 5.57 -3.98
N TRP A 98 -17.48 6.76 -3.90
CA TRP A 98 -18.91 6.92 -3.65
C TRP A 98 -19.77 6.33 -4.78
N ALA A 99 -19.37 6.53 -6.05
CA ALA A 99 -20.07 5.94 -7.20
C ALA A 99 -20.11 4.41 -7.13
N ILE A 100 -19.02 3.77 -6.71
CA ILE A 100 -18.95 2.32 -6.51
C ILE A 100 -19.84 1.91 -5.34
N PHE A 101 -19.75 2.61 -4.21
CA PHE A 101 -20.46 2.27 -2.99
C PHE A 101 -21.98 2.37 -3.13
N ILE A 102 -22.49 3.37 -3.85
CA ILE A 102 -23.92 3.52 -4.13
C ILE A 102 -24.46 2.35 -4.98
N ASN A 103 -23.61 1.71 -5.77
CA ASN A 103 -24.00 0.60 -6.64
C ASN A 103 -23.66 -0.80 -6.06
N VAL A 104 -23.21 -0.90 -4.80
CA VAL A 104 -22.76 -2.17 -4.19
C VAL A 104 -23.84 -3.25 -4.26
N LYS A 105 -25.11 -2.93 -3.98
CA LYS A 105 -26.23 -3.86 -4.09
C LYS A 105 -26.31 -4.49 -5.48
N HIS A 106 -26.35 -3.68 -6.53
CA HIS A 106 -26.45 -4.15 -7.91
C HIS A 106 -25.22 -4.97 -8.32
N ILE A 107 -24.04 -4.55 -7.86
CA ILE A 107 -22.79 -5.27 -8.09
C ILE A 107 -22.85 -6.66 -7.43
N LEU A 108 -23.28 -6.75 -6.16
CA LEU A 108 -23.43 -8.02 -5.44
C LEU A 108 -24.47 -8.94 -6.07
N LEU A 109 -25.61 -8.40 -6.49
CA LEU A 109 -26.64 -9.17 -7.19
C LEU A 109 -26.17 -9.67 -8.55
N ALA A 110 -25.44 -8.84 -9.32
CA ALA A 110 -24.82 -9.28 -10.60
C ALA A 110 -23.83 -10.43 -10.40
N CYS A 111 -23.28 -10.56 -9.19
CA CYS A 111 -22.39 -11.65 -8.79
C CYS A 111 -23.10 -12.85 -8.20
N ARG A 112 -24.40 -12.87 -8.27
CA ARG A 112 -25.22 -13.97 -7.74
C ARG A 112 -25.14 -14.15 -6.23
N GLN A 113 -24.84 -13.07 -5.48
CA GLN A 113 -25.00 -13.08 -4.03
C GLN A 113 -26.49 -13.13 -3.65
N SER A 114 -26.78 -13.70 -2.50
CA SER A 114 -28.16 -13.74 -2.01
C SER A 114 -28.72 -12.32 -1.82
N PRO A 115 -29.98 -12.05 -2.18
CA PRO A 115 -30.59 -10.73 -2.01
C PRO A 115 -30.55 -10.21 -0.58
N ALA A 116 -30.65 -11.11 0.41
CA ALA A 116 -30.56 -10.75 1.83
C ALA A 116 -29.19 -10.17 2.20
N VAL A 117 -28.11 -10.82 1.74
CA VAL A 117 -26.75 -10.34 1.97
C VAL A 117 -26.48 -9.04 1.20
N ALA A 118 -26.95 -8.96 -0.06
CA ALA A 118 -26.77 -7.76 -0.89
C ALA A 118 -27.46 -6.54 -0.26
N ASN A 119 -28.69 -6.68 0.25
CA ASN A 119 -29.42 -5.59 0.91
C ASN A 119 -28.74 -5.17 2.24
N LEU A 120 -28.22 -6.13 3.01
CA LEU A 120 -27.56 -5.83 4.28
C LEU A 120 -26.22 -5.12 4.05
N ALA A 121 -25.46 -5.54 3.02
CA ALA A 121 -24.20 -4.90 2.63
C ALA A 121 -24.45 -3.49 2.10
N ASP A 122 -25.47 -3.30 1.28
CA ASP A 122 -25.86 -2.00 0.73
C ASP A 122 -26.19 -1.01 1.86
N LEU A 123 -27.00 -1.43 2.82
CA LEU A 123 -27.37 -0.64 3.99
C LEU A 123 -26.16 -0.21 4.81
N TYR A 124 -25.21 -1.14 5.05
CA TYR A 124 -23.98 -0.84 5.76
C TYR A 124 -23.12 0.17 4.99
N VAL A 125 -22.90 -0.06 3.70
CA VAL A 125 -22.01 0.73 2.86
C VAL A 125 -22.58 2.14 2.62
N LEU A 126 -23.90 2.28 2.42
CA LEU A 126 -24.54 3.60 2.28
C LEU A 126 -24.34 4.47 3.52
N ILE A 127 -24.48 3.90 4.72
CA ILE A 127 -24.21 4.61 5.98
C ILE A 127 -22.71 4.94 6.11
N PHE A 128 -21.84 4.10 5.54
CA PHE A 128 -20.38 4.28 5.61
C PHE A 128 -19.81 5.31 4.61
N ILE A 129 -20.55 5.66 3.56
CA ILE A 129 -20.15 6.65 2.53
C ILE A 129 -19.55 7.93 3.11
N PRO A 130 -20.18 8.63 4.07
CA PRO A 130 -19.63 9.86 4.66
C PRO A 130 -18.34 9.61 5.47
N GLY A 131 -18.01 8.39 5.83
CA GLY A 131 -16.77 8.04 6.53
C GLY A 131 -15.52 8.08 5.64
N ILE A 132 -15.65 7.95 4.31
CA ILE A 132 -14.51 7.88 3.38
C ILE A 132 -13.61 9.12 3.47
N PRO A 133 -14.12 10.37 3.45
CA PRO A 133 -13.27 11.55 3.58
C PRO A 133 -12.49 11.57 4.91
N ALA A 134 -13.11 11.13 6.00
CA ALA A 134 -12.44 11.06 7.29
C ALA A 134 -11.27 10.06 7.26
N ILE A 135 -11.47 8.88 6.68
CA ILE A 135 -10.41 7.87 6.51
C ILE A 135 -9.26 8.44 5.68
N PHE A 136 -9.56 9.09 4.56
CA PHE A 136 -8.54 9.64 3.66
C PHE A 136 -7.72 10.74 4.34
N LEU A 137 -8.39 11.65 5.05
CA LEU A 137 -7.71 12.70 5.81
C LEU A 137 -6.87 12.13 6.96
N TYR A 138 -7.37 11.12 7.65
CA TYR A 138 -6.61 10.44 8.70
C TYR A 138 -5.34 9.79 8.16
N GLN A 139 -5.43 9.10 7.02
CA GLN A 139 -4.26 8.50 6.36
C GLN A 139 -3.21 9.56 5.99
N LEU A 140 -3.61 10.71 5.47
CA LEU A 140 -2.69 11.81 5.18
C LEU A 140 -2.02 12.38 6.44
N GLN A 141 -2.77 12.51 7.54
CA GLN A 141 -2.22 12.97 8.82
C GLN A 141 -1.21 11.96 9.38
N ILE A 142 -1.48 10.66 9.27
CA ILE A 142 -0.52 9.60 9.62
C ILE A 142 0.75 9.75 8.80
N LYS A 143 0.64 9.84 7.46
CA LYS A 143 1.81 9.97 6.57
C LYS A 143 2.61 11.23 6.86
N TYR A 144 1.94 12.33 7.15
CA TYR A 144 2.57 13.58 7.55
C TYR A 144 3.43 13.43 8.83
N LEU A 145 2.93 12.75 9.85
CA LEU A 145 3.64 12.55 11.11
C LEU A 145 4.73 11.47 11.01
N GLN A 146 4.39 10.31 10.44
CA GLN A 146 5.31 9.16 10.33
C GLN A 146 6.60 9.50 9.58
N ASN A 147 6.48 10.22 8.46
CA ASN A 147 7.63 10.59 7.64
C ASN A 147 8.54 11.63 8.30
N GLN A 148 8.05 12.31 9.32
CA GLN A 148 8.83 13.18 10.21
C GLN A 148 9.37 12.47 11.46
N GLY A 149 9.16 11.15 11.59
CA GLY A 149 9.59 10.36 12.73
C GLY A 149 8.68 10.45 13.96
N ILE A 150 7.50 11.07 13.83
CA ILE A 150 6.54 11.25 14.93
C ILE A 150 5.47 10.17 14.84
N THR A 151 5.61 9.09 15.62
CA THR A 151 4.72 7.91 15.51
C THR A 151 3.75 7.74 16.68
N MET A 152 4.11 8.21 17.89
CA MET A 152 3.31 7.98 19.11
C MET A 152 1.91 8.59 19.09
N PRO A 153 1.66 9.79 18.53
CA PRO A 153 0.32 10.39 18.56
C PRO A 153 -0.74 9.53 17.87
N GLN A 154 -0.41 8.88 16.76
CA GLN A 154 -1.35 8.00 16.06
C GLN A 154 -1.72 6.77 16.88
N VAL A 155 -0.80 6.24 17.71
CA VAL A 155 -1.07 5.11 18.60
C VAL A 155 -2.09 5.51 19.66
N PHE A 156 -1.87 6.64 20.35
CA PHE A 156 -2.79 7.12 21.37
C PHE A 156 -4.16 7.51 20.81
N THR A 157 -4.19 8.25 19.70
CA THR A 157 -5.47 8.65 19.07
C THR A 157 -6.22 7.44 18.53
N GLY A 158 -5.50 6.45 17.98
CA GLY A 158 -6.10 5.19 17.54
C GLY A 158 -6.69 4.39 18.69
N LEU A 159 -5.98 4.28 19.82
CA LEU A 159 -6.49 3.59 21.01
C LEU A 159 -7.76 4.28 21.55
N ILE A 160 -7.75 5.60 21.71
CA ILE A 160 -8.91 6.37 22.15
C ILE A 160 -10.09 6.18 21.20
N ALA A 161 -9.86 6.26 19.89
CA ALA A 161 -10.90 6.08 18.89
C ALA A 161 -11.49 4.65 18.91
N ASN A 162 -10.68 3.62 19.16
CA ASN A 162 -11.16 2.25 19.31
C ASN A 162 -12.03 2.06 20.58
N ILE A 163 -11.66 2.70 21.69
CA ILE A 163 -12.48 2.70 22.92
C ILE A 163 -13.82 3.40 22.64
N ILE A 164 -13.80 4.56 22.00
CA ILE A 164 -15.01 5.29 21.60
C ILE A 164 -15.86 4.43 20.66
N ASN A 165 -15.23 3.77 19.68
CA ASN A 165 -15.92 2.85 18.75
C ASN A 165 -16.63 1.72 19.51
N ALA A 166 -15.96 1.08 20.46
CA ALA A 166 -16.55 0.00 21.27
C ALA A 166 -17.76 0.49 22.08
N ILE A 167 -17.65 1.66 22.72
CA ILE A 167 -18.73 2.25 23.50
C ILE A 167 -19.94 2.59 22.61
N ILE A 168 -19.72 3.25 21.47
CA ILE A 168 -20.80 3.63 20.55
C ILE A 168 -21.44 2.39 19.92
N ASN A 169 -20.65 1.38 19.53
CA ASN A 169 -21.17 0.10 19.05
C ASN A 169 -22.06 -0.57 20.10
N TYR A 170 -21.63 -0.60 21.38
CA TYR A 170 -22.44 -1.15 22.44
C TYR A 170 -23.79 -0.41 22.58
N ILE A 171 -23.77 0.91 22.59
CA ILE A 171 -24.99 1.73 22.70
C ILE A 171 -25.90 1.50 21.48
N PHE A 172 -25.37 1.55 20.25
CA PHE A 172 -26.18 1.48 19.05
C PHE A 172 -26.72 0.07 18.78
N ILE A 173 -25.95 -0.97 19.07
CA ILE A 173 -26.36 -2.36 18.80
C ILE A 173 -27.25 -2.87 19.92
N PHE A 174 -26.86 -2.69 21.19
CA PHE A 174 -27.55 -3.35 22.33
C PHE A 174 -28.61 -2.46 23.00
N VAL A 175 -28.36 -1.16 23.17
CA VAL A 175 -29.29 -0.24 23.82
C VAL A 175 -30.35 0.26 22.83
N LEU A 176 -29.90 0.78 21.67
CA LEU A 176 -30.81 1.31 20.65
C LEU A 176 -31.30 0.26 19.65
N LYS A 177 -30.75 -0.96 19.70
CA LYS A 177 -31.14 -2.12 18.86
C LYS A 177 -31.12 -1.82 17.36
N LEU A 178 -30.20 -0.95 16.88
CA LEU A 178 -30.08 -0.56 15.49
C LEU A 178 -29.37 -1.63 14.62
N GLY A 179 -28.84 -2.70 15.22
CA GLY A 179 -28.19 -3.80 14.50
C GLY A 179 -27.05 -3.34 13.61
N VAL A 180 -27.06 -3.75 12.33
CA VAL A 180 -25.99 -3.45 11.35
C VAL A 180 -25.90 -1.95 11.05
N GLN A 181 -27.01 -1.22 11.03
CA GLN A 181 -27.02 0.23 10.83
C GLN A 181 -26.26 0.95 11.96
N GLY A 182 -26.50 0.52 13.18
CA GLY A 182 -25.81 1.05 14.36
C GLY A 182 -24.29 0.83 14.28
N SER A 183 -23.86 -0.36 13.88
CA SER A 183 -22.45 -0.65 13.72
C SER A 183 -21.79 0.20 12.62
N ALA A 184 -22.44 0.38 11.47
CA ALA A 184 -21.95 1.23 10.40
C ALA A 184 -21.80 2.69 10.86
N ALA A 185 -22.82 3.23 11.53
CA ALA A 185 -22.79 4.60 12.07
C ALA A 185 -21.71 4.77 13.15
N ALA A 186 -21.55 3.80 14.05
CA ALA A 186 -20.50 3.81 15.06
C ALA A 186 -19.09 3.86 14.44
N ASN A 187 -18.86 3.10 13.38
CA ASN A 187 -17.60 3.12 12.65
C ASN A 187 -17.34 4.49 12.00
N VAL A 188 -18.34 5.10 11.35
CA VAL A 188 -18.21 6.44 10.76
C VAL A 188 -17.84 7.48 11.82
N ILE A 189 -18.58 7.50 12.94
CA ILE A 189 -18.31 8.42 14.05
C ILE A 189 -16.88 8.22 14.59
N SER A 190 -16.46 6.97 14.75
CA SER A 190 -15.10 6.63 15.19
C SER A 190 -14.03 7.16 14.23
N GLN A 191 -14.21 7.04 12.92
CA GLN A 191 -13.29 7.57 11.91
C GLN A 191 -13.16 9.09 11.99
N TYR A 192 -14.26 9.81 12.18
CA TYR A 192 -14.23 11.25 12.41
C TYR A 192 -13.55 11.62 13.72
N CYS A 193 -13.87 10.92 14.81
CA CYS A 193 -13.20 11.11 16.11
C CYS A 193 -11.69 10.94 15.98
N GLN A 194 -11.24 9.89 15.31
CA GLN A 194 -9.82 9.59 15.10
C GLN A 194 -9.13 10.71 14.31
N THR A 195 -9.76 11.17 13.24
CA THR A 195 -9.27 12.27 12.39
C THR A 195 -9.17 13.58 13.17
N ILE A 196 -10.22 13.92 13.94
CA ILE A 196 -10.29 15.15 14.72
C ILE A 196 -9.27 15.13 15.87
N LEU A 197 -9.14 14.01 16.57
CA LEU A 197 -8.17 13.86 17.68
C LEU A 197 -6.74 14.05 17.19
N LEU A 198 -6.37 13.42 16.06
CA LEU A 198 -5.02 13.54 15.51
C LEU A 198 -4.77 14.94 14.98
N PHE A 199 -5.74 15.56 14.29
CA PHE A 199 -5.67 16.97 13.86
C PHE A 199 -5.52 17.92 15.06
N GLY A 200 -6.33 17.73 16.10
CA GLY A 200 -6.25 18.47 17.35
C GLY A 200 -4.88 18.39 18.00
N TYR A 201 -4.27 17.19 18.02
CA TYR A 201 -2.92 16.99 18.53
C TYR A 201 -1.87 17.78 17.70
N ILE A 202 -1.94 17.70 16.37
CA ILE A 202 -1.04 18.45 15.46
C ILE A 202 -1.12 19.95 15.75
N ARG A 203 -2.35 20.47 15.93
CA ARG A 203 -2.60 21.88 16.26
C ARG A 203 -2.11 22.28 17.65
N TRP A 204 -2.41 21.45 18.65
CA TRP A 204 -2.02 21.68 20.05
C TRP A 204 -0.50 21.72 20.23
N LYS A 205 0.20 20.75 19.67
CA LYS A 205 1.67 20.66 19.71
C LYS A 205 2.38 21.60 18.72
N LYS A 206 1.61 22.38 17.94
CA LYS A 206 2.13 23.31 16.93
C LYS A 206 3.10 22.69 15.92
N LEU A 207 2.96 21.39 15.61
CA LEU A 207 3.84 20.64 14.70
C LEU A 207 3.81 21.17 13.26
N TYR A 208 2.78 21.94 12.92
CA TYR A 208 2.60 22.53 11.60
C TYR A 208 3.40 23.82 11.35
N VAL A 209 3.96 24.47 12.39
CA VAL A 209 4.52 25.84 12.27
C VAL A 209 5.70 25.88 11.28
N GLU A 210 6.54 24.87 11.27
CA GLU A 210 7.69 24.81 10.38
C GLU A 210 7.33 24.34 8.97
N THR A 211 6.28 23.52 8.82
CA THR A 211 5.93 22.84 7.58
C THR A 211 4.78 23.50 6.83
N TRP A 212 3.88 24.20 7.50
CA TRP A 212 2.67 24.77 6.91
C TRP A 212 2.77 26.29 6.81
N ALA A 213 2.82 26.81 5.57
CA ALA A 213 2.85 28.24 5.29
C ALA A 213 1.48 28.84 4.91
N GLY A 214 0.38 28.10 5.11
CA GLY A 214 -0.94 28.43 4.58
C GLY A 214 -1.20 27.74 3.23
N TRP A 215 -2.42 27.90 2.69
CA TRP A 215 -2.78 27.43 1.37
C TRP A 215 -2.08 28.25 0.28
N THR A 216 -1.41 27.58 -0.65
CA THR A 216 -0.69 28.20 -1.77
C THR A 216 -1.15 27.61 -3.10
N ALA A 217 -1.06 28.40 -4.18
CA ALA A 217 -1.36 27.91 -5.53
C ALA A 217 -0.38 26.79 -5.99
N ASP A 218 0.75 26.66 -5.31
CA ASP A 218 1.75 25.60 -5.60
C ASP A 218 1.19 24.18 -5.40
N CYS A 219 0.15 24.01 -4.57
CA CYS A 219 -0.52 22.74 -4.41
C CYS A 219 -1.21 22.23 -5.69
N LEU A 220 -1.50 23.11 -6.63
CA LEU A 220 -2.06 22.78 -7.94
C LEU A 220 -1.00 22.37 -8.96
N GLN A 221 0.28 22.61 -8.68
CA GLN A 221 1.39 22.18 -9.51
C GLN A 221 1.76 20.72 -9.25
N GLU A 222 2.55 20.09 -10.13
CA GLU A 222 3.18 18.77 -9.95
C GLU A 222 2.25 17.59 -9.57
N TRP A 223 1.00 17.61 -10.01
CA TRP A 223 0.10 16.46 -9.76
C TRP A 223 0.54 15.19 -10.49
N ASP A 224 1.20 15.34 -11.62
CA ASP A 224 1.78 14.24 -12.39
C ASP A 224 2.86 13.49 -11.59
N GLN A 225 3.73 14.20 -10.87
CA GLN A 225 4.71 13.60 -9.98
C GLN A 225 4.04 12.82 -8.84
N PHE A 226 3.02 13.42 -8.21
CA PHE A 226 2.26 12.76 -7.15
C PHE A 226 1.55 11.51 -7.66
N THR A 227 0.83 11.59 -8.78
CA THR A 227 0.06 10.47 -9.35
C THR A 227 0.97 9.37 -9.90
N ARG A 228 2.15 9.71 -10.44
CA ARG A 228 3.16 8.75 -10.89
C ARG A 228 3.66 7.84 -9.75
N LEU A 229 3.65 8.31 -8.51
CA LEU A 229 3.98 7.54 -7.32
C LEU A 229 2.72 6.89 -6.71
N ALA A 230 1.60 7.61 -6.68
CA ALA A 230 0.37 7.18 -6.04
C ALA A 230 -0.27 5.97 -6.72
N ILE A 231 -0.39 6.00 -8.06
CA ILE A 231 -1.05 4.91 -8.80
C ILE A 231 -0.30 3.59 -8.67
N PRO A 232 1.03 3.50 -8.86
CA PRO A 232 1.74 2.25 -8.62
C PRO A 232 1.68 1.78 -7.15
N SER A 233 1.68 2.70 -6.18
CA SER A 233 1.54 2.34 -4.77
C SER A 233 0.16 1.76 -4.47
N LEU A 234 -0.89 2.35 -5.02
CA LEU A 234 -2.25 1.83 -4.96
C LEU A 234 -2.34 0.42 -5.57
N LEU A 235 -1.79 0.25 -6.78
CA LEU A 235 -1.78 -1.05 -7.44
C LEU A 235 -0.98 -2.09 -6.66
N MET A 236 0.17 -1.72 -6.09
CA MET A 236 0.99 -2.61 -5.26
C MET A 236 0.18 -3.16 -4.07
N LEU A 237 -0.59 -2.31 -3.41
CA LEU A 237 -1.43 -2.69 -2.28
C LEU A 237 -2.65 -3.52 -2.73
N CYS A 238 -3.39 -3.04 -3.72
CA CYS A 238 -4.62 -3.70 -4.18
C CYS A 238 -4.34 -5.08 -4.79
N ILE A 239 -3.29 -5.24 -5.58
CA ILE A 239 -2.92 -6.51 -6.20
C ILE A 239 -2.68 -7.59 -5.14
N GLU A 240 -1.99 -7.23 -4.07
CA GLU A 240 -1.68 -8.15 -2.96
C GLU A 240 -2.96 -8.52 -2.20
N TRP A 241 -3.74 -7.56 -1.73
CA TRP A 241 -4.94 -7.82 -0.94
C TRP A 241 -6.03 -8.56 -1.73
N TRP A 242 -6.23 -8.18 -2.99
CA TRP A 242 -7.18 -8.87 -3.85
C TRP A 242 -6.82 -10.34 -4.11
N ALA A 243 -5.54 -10.69 -4.13
CA ALA A 243 -5.13 -12.08 -4.28
C ALA A 243 -5.59 -12.95 -3.09
N PHE A 244 -5.53 -12.42 -1.87
CA PHE A 244 -6.04 -13.10 -0.68
C PHE A 244 -7.57 -13.19 -0.66
N ASP A 245 -8.26 -12.14 -1.09
CA ASP A 245 -9.73 -12.14 -1.20
C ASP A 245 -10.19 -13.18 -2.22
N ILE A 246 -9.53 -13.24 -3.38
CA ILE A 246 -9.78 -14.27 -4.40
C ILE A 246 -9.54 -15.66 -3.82
N GLY A 247 -8.46 -15.87 -3.08
CA GLY A 247 -8.15 -17.13 -2.43
C GLY A 247 -9.23 -17.56 -1.43
N THR A 248 -9.71 -16.64 -0.61
CA THR A 248 -10.79 -16.90 0.35
C THR A 248 -12.11 -17.23 -0.36
N PHE A 249 -12.42 -16.50 -1.43
CA PHE A 249 -13.57 -16.79 -2.26
C PHE A 249 -13.50 -18.20 -2.88
N LEU A 250 -12.34 -18.59 -3.42
CA LEU A 250 -12.14 -19.91 -4.01
C LEU A 250 -12.27 -21.03 -2.98
N ALA A 251 -11.84 -20.81 -1.74
CA ALA A 251 -12.04 -21.76 -0.65
C ALA A 251 -13.53 -22.03 -0.39
N GLY A 252 -14.38 -20.99 -0.49
CA GLY A 252 -15.82 -21.11 -0.37
C GLY A 252 -16.50 -21.92 -1.48
N LEU A 253 -15.85 -22.11 -2.63
CA LEU A 253 -16.36 -22.98 -3.71
C LEU A 253 -16.09 -24.45 -3.47
N LEU A 254 -15.20 -24.82 -2.54
CA LEU A 254 -14.91 -26.21 -2.22
C LEU A 254 -15.93 -26.76 -1.23
N ASP A 255 -15.86 -26.32 0.00
CA ASP A 255 -16.77 -26.68 1.09
C ASP A 255 -16.69 -25.69 2.27
N GLN A 256 -17.59 -25.81 3.25
CA GLN A 256 -17.63 -24.94 4.43
C GLN A 256 -16.41 -25.12 5.34
N ASN A 257 -15.83 -26.31 5.43
CA ASN A 257 -14.68 -26.58 6.28
C ASN A 257 -13.43 -25.91 5.69
N GLN A 258 -13.25 -25.95 4.36
CA GLN A 258 -12.17 -25.27 3.65
C GLN A 258 -12.29 -23.75 3.79
N LEU A 259 -13.49 -23.19 3.64
CA LEU A 259 -13.76 -21.77 3.84
C LEU A 259 -13.47 -21.35 5.29
N GLY A 260 -13.94 -22.13 6.27
CA GLY A 260 -13.70 -21.87 7.68
C GLY A 260 -12.22 -21.85 8.02
N ALA A 261 -11.48 -22.87 7.56
CA ALA A 261 -10.06 -22.97 7.78
C ALA A 261 -9.28 -21.83 7.07
N GLN A 262 -9.64 -21.49 5.82
CA GLN A 262 -9.05 -20.37 5.08
C GLN A 262 -9.26 -19.04 5.82
N THR A 263 -10.47 -18.80 6.32
CA THR A 263 -10.81 -17.58 7.05
C THR A 263 -9.97 -17.45 8.33
N ILE A 264 -9.79 -18.55 9.07
CA ILE A 264 -8.96 -18.57 10.28
C ILE A 264 -7.51 -18.28 9.95
N VAL A 265 -6.93 -18.98 8.96
CA VAL A 265 -5.53 -18.77 8.56
C VAL A 265 -5.31 -17.35 8.04
N PHE A 266 -6.26 -16.80 7.29
CA PHE A 266 -6.19 -15.41 6.82
C PHE A 266 -6.25 -14.39 7.98
N GLN A 267 -7.06 -14.62 9.01
CA GLN A 267 -7.08 -13.76 10.20
C GLN A 267 -5.74 -13.82 10.96
N ILE A 268 -5.14 -14.99 11.04
CA ILE A 268 -3.80 -15.15 11.62
C ILE A 268 -2.78 -14.36 10.79
N GLU A 269 -2.83 -14.47 9.47
CA GLU A 269 -1.94 -13.74 8.56
C GLU A 269 -2.09 -12.23 8.70
N LEU A 270 -3.31 -11.69 8.80
CA LEU A 270 -3.55 -10.26 9.01
C LEU A 270 -2.86 -9.73 10.28
N VAL A 271 -2.90 -10.50 11.37
CA VAL A 271 -2.24 -10.11 12.63
C VAL A 271 -0.72 -10.14 12.47
N GLN A 272 -0.19 -11.16 11.83
CA GLN A 272 1.25 -11.31 11.58
C GLN A 272 1.78 -10.21 10.66
N TYR A 273 1.03 -9.86 9.62
CA TYR A 273 1.39 -8.84 8.62
C TYR A 273 1.63 -7.45 9.21
N LEU A 274 1.06 -7.13 10.38
CA LEU A 274 1.27 -5.84 11.05
C LEU A 274 2.74 -5.57 11.38
N ILE A 275 3.53 -6.62 11.63
CA ILE A 275 4.94 -6.48 11.99
C ILE A 275 5.80 -6.14 10.76
N PRO A 276 5.80 -6.92 9.67
CA PRO A 276 6.54 -6.54 8.46
C PRO A 276 6.04 -5.22 7.85
N LEU A 277 4.73 -4.92 7.94
CA LEU A 277 4.19 -3.63 7.53
C LEU A 277 4.85 -2.48 8.29
N SER A 278 4.99 -2.59 9.62
CA SER A 278 5.61 -1.58 10.47
C SER A 278 7.10 -1.39 10.15
N TYR A 279 7.84 -2.49 9.96
CA TYR A 279 9.25 -2.45 9.56
C TYR A 279 9.42 -1.90 8.14
N GLY A 280 8.51 -2.24 7.21
CA GLY A 280 8.48 -1.68 5.87
C GLY A 280 8.26 -0.17 5.88
N MET A 281 7.37 0.33 6.74
CA MET A 281 7.16 1.78 6.93
C MET A 281 8.41 2.46 7.50
N ALA A 282 9.03 1.88 8.53
CA ALA A 282 10.27 2.40 9.10
C ALA A 282 11.40 2.44 8.06
N ALA A 283 11.54 1.39 7.25
CA ALA A 283 12.50 1.35 6.16
C ALA A 283 12.22 2.45 5.12
N THR A 284 10.95 2.66 4.73
CA THR A 284 10.55 3.74 3.81
C THR A 284 11.00 5.11 4.32
N VAL A 285 10.71 5.41 5.59
CA VAL A 285 11.06 6.70 6.21
C VAL A 285 12.57 6.88 6.31
N ARG A 286 13.29 5.86 6.81
CA ARG A 286 14.75 5.95 7.01
C ARG A 286 15.51 6.08 5.69
N VAL A 287 15.14 5.25 4.70
CA VAL A 287 15.75 5.30 3.36
C VAL A 287 15.43 6.63 2.66
N GLY A 288 14.16 7.06 2.68
CA GLY A 288 13.75 8.33 2.09
C GLY A 288 14.44 9.53 2.73
N ASN A 289 14.52 9.57 4.06
CA ASN A 289 15.22 10.65 4.77
C ASN A 289 16.72 10.68 4.46
N ALA A 290 17.39 9.52 4.38
CA ALA A 290 18.81 9.44 4.06
C ALA A 290 19.10 9.91 2.63
N LEU A 291 18.29 9.48 1.64
CA LEU A 291 18.40 9.95 0.26
C LEU A 291 18.15 11.45 0.15
N GLY A 292 17.13 11.97 0.85
CA GLY A 292 16.85 13.40 0.91
C GLY A 292 17.96 14.22 1.59
N ALA A 293 18.70 13.63 2.52
CA ALA A 293 19.86 14.22 3.16
C ALA A 293 21.16 14.10 2.36
N SER A 294 21.10 13.59 1.13
CA SER A 294 22.29 13.33 0.27
C SER A 294 23.25 12.29 0.85
N ASP A 295 22.74 11.31 1.60
CA ASP A 295 23.54 10.24 2.20
C ASP A 295 23.12 8.86 1.67
N PRO A 296 23.66 8.45 0.49
CA PRO A 296 23.35 7.15 -0.11
C PRO A 296 23.87 5.97 0.74
N GLU A 297 24.98 6.14 1.48
CA GLU A 297 25.53 5.07 2.32
C GLU A 297 24.60 4.75 3.48
N GLN A 298 24.07 5.77 4.15
CA GLN A 298 23.09 5.59 5.21
C GLN A 298 21.79 4.99 4.68
N ALA A 299 21.37 5.31 3.46
CA ALA A 299 20.19 4.70 2.84
C ALA A 299 20.38 3.19 2.65
N VAL A 300 21.54 2.77 2.10
CA VAL A 300 21.91 1.36 1.94
C VAL A 300 21.95 0.64 3.28
N ASN A 301 22.61 1.24 4.28
CA ASN A 301 22.74 0.65 5.62
C ASN A 301 21.36 0.50 6.28
N SER A 302 20.50 1.51 6.17
CA SER A 302 19.12 1.46 6.69
C SER A 302 18.31 0.33 6.05
N ALA A 303 18.43 0.14 4.73
CA ALA A 303 17.77 -0.95 4.02
C ALA A 303 18.27 -2.32 4.48
N LYS A 304 19.60 -2.51 4.59
CA LYS A 304 20.20 -3.77 5.06
C LYS A 304 19.78 -4.11 6.49
N VAL A 305 19.86 -3.14 7.40
CA VAL A 305 19.47 -3.34 8.81
C VAL A 305 18.00 -3.68 8.93
N ALA A 306 17.10 -3.00 8.20
CA ALA A 306 15.68 -3.30 8.22
C ALA A 306 15.38 -4.73 7.75
N LEU A 307 16.06 -5.19 6.68
CA LEU A 307 15.94 -6.56 6.18
C LEU A 307 16.49 -7.59 7.16
N CYS A 308 17.64 -7.35 7.79
CA CYS A 308 18.19 -8.24 8.81
C CYS A 308 17.26 -8.36 10.03
N CYS A 309 16.75 -7.23 10.52
CA CYS A 309 15.86 -7.21 11.69
C CYS A 309 14.58 -8.00 11.42
N ILE A 310 13.95 -7.80 10.25
CA ILE A 310 12.71 -8.51 9.95
C ILE A 310 12.91 -10.01 9.80
N VAL A 311 14.03 -10.46 9.23
CA VAL A 311 14.36 -11.89 9.13
C VAL A 311 14.46 -12.52 10.51
N CYS A 312 15.18 -11.88 11.46
CA CYS A 312 15.30 -12.37 12.83
C CYS A 312 13.91 -12.46 13.52
N ILE A 313 13.09 -11.43 13.39
CA ILE A 313 11.76 -11.40 14.01
C ILE A 313 10.83 -12.43 13.36
N ALA A 314 10.85 -12.52 12.03
CA ALA A 314 10.03 -13.47 11.30
C ALA A 314 10.38 -14.94 11.64
N LEU A 315 11.66 -15.25 11.85
CA LEU A 315 12.10 -16.56 12.33
C LEU A 315 11.52 -16.89 13.70
N VAL A 316 11.52 -15.93 14.63
CA VAL A 316 10.93 -16.13 15.96
C VAL A 316 9.43 -16.39 15.86
N ILE A 317 8.71 -15.56 15.09
CA ILE A 317 7.25 -15.67 14.94
C ILE A 317 6.88 -16.98 14.22
N ALA A 318 7.57 -17.32 13.14
CA ALA A 318 7.36 -18.59 12.43
C ALA A 318 7.59 -19.80 13.35
N SER A 319 8.61 -19.74 14.22
CA SER A 319 8.88 -20.78 15.21
C SER A 319 7.76 -20.91 16.25
N ILE A 320 7.23 -19.78 16.74
CA ILE A 320 6.09 -19.77 17.66
C ILE A 320 4.86 -20.38 16.98
N LEU A 321 4.56 -19.99 15.74
CA LEU A 321 3.44 -20.54 14.98
C LEU A 321 3.54 -22.05 14.79
N LEU A 322 4.72 -22.56 14.45
CA LEU A 322 4.96 -23.98 14.32
C LEU A 322 4.76 -24.72 15.66
N ALA A 323 5.17 -24.11 16.77
CA ALA A 323 4.98 -24.68 18.10
C ALA A 323 3.49 -24.77 18.50
N ILE A 324 2.67 -23.76 18.14
CA ILE A 324 1.24 -23.71 18.50
C ILE A 324 0.31 -24.25 17.42
N LYS A 325 0.82 -24.79 16.31
CA LYS A 325 0.04 -25.20 15.12
C LYS A 325 -1.20 -26.06 15.43
N ASN A 326 -1.11 -26.93 16.43
CA ASN A 326 -2.19 -27.86 16.80
C ASN A 326 -3.23 -27.23 17.72
N VAL A 327 -2.94 -26.06 18.28
CA VAL A 327 -3.81 -25.38 19.28
C VAL A 327 -4.44 -24.12 18.71
N VAL A 328 -3.76 -23.44 17.80
CA VAL A 328 -4.19 -22.12 17.30
C VAL A 328 -5.57 -22.14 16.64
N GLY A 329 -5.97 -23.20 15.96
CA GLY A 329 -7.30 -23.35 15.36
C GLY A 329 -8.42 -23.33 16.40
N TYR A 330 -8.18 -23.91 17.59
CA TYR A 330 -9.18 -23.96 18.67
C TYR A 330 -9.48 -22.61 19.34
N ILE A 331 -8.65 -21.59 19.09
CA ILE A 331 -8.93 -20.21 19.54
C ILE A 331 -10.13 -19.64 18.78
N PHE A 332 -10.35 -20.08 17.53
CA PHE A 332 -11.37 -19.54 16.63
C PHE A 332 -12.59 -20.44 16.49
N THR A 333 -12.45 -21.76 16.65
CA THR A 333 -13.53 -22.72 16.43
C THR A 333 -13.43 -23.94 17.34
N ASN A 334 -14.60 -24.48 17.71
CA ASN A 334 -14.69 -25.77 18.40
C ASN A 334 -14.79 -26.97 17.44
N ASP A 335 -14.92 -26.72 16.14
CA ASP A 335 -15.00 -27.74 15.11
C ASP A 335 -13.64 -28.40 14.92
N LYS A 336 -13.58 -29.70 15.16
CA LYS A 336 -12.34 -30.49 15.10
C LYS A 336 -11.82 -30.65 13.68
N GLU A 337 -12.70 -30.71 12.68
CA GLU A 337 -12.30 -30.87 11.27
C GLU A 337 -11.64 -29.59 10.77
N ILE A 338 -12.25 -28.44 11.06
CA ILE A 338 -11.70 -27.13 10.71
C ILE A 338 -10.37 -26.91 11.45
N ALA A 339 -10.30 -27.17 12.75
CA ALA A 339 -9.08 -27.00 13.54
C ALA A 339 -7.94 -27.92 13.05
N HIS A 340 -8.26 -29.16 12.66
CA HIS A 340 -7.29 -30.08 12.08
C HIS A 340 -6.77 -29.56 10.72
N LEU A 341 -7.65 -29.06 9.86
CA LEU A 341 -7.26 -28.49 8.57
C LEU A 341 -6.38 -27.25 8.75
N VAL A 342 -6.70 -26.36 9.69
CA VAL A 342 -5.86 -25.22 10.08
C VAL A 342 -4.47 -25.72 10.49
N SER A 343 -4.37 -26.75 11.32
CA SER A 343 -3.09 -27.28 11.79
C SER A 343 -2.20 -27.83 10.67
N GLN A 344 -2.79 -28.29 9.56
CA GLN A 344 -2.06 -28.72 8.35
C GLN A 344 -1.57 -27.55 7.51
N VAL A 345 -2.29 -26.42 7.50
CA VAL A 345 -1.94 -25.23 6.71
C VAL A 345 -0.92 -24.36 7.43
N ILE A 346 -0.95 -24.28 8.76
CA ILE A 346 -0.05 -23.42 9.56
C ILE A 346 1.45 -23.59 9.21
N PRO A 347 1.99 -24.77 8.95
CA PRO A 347 3.40 -24.89 8.53
C PRO A 347 3.69 -24.15 7.20
N LEU A 348 2.76 -24.19 6.25
CA LEU A 348 2.89 -23.46 5.00
C LEU A 348 2.74 -21.95 5.23
N ASN A 349 1.80 -21.53 6.08
CA ASN A 349 1.63 -20.14 6.46
C ASN A 349 2.87 -19.61 7.19
N ALA A 350 3.49 -20.37 8.08
CA ALA A 350 4.72 -19.97 8.76
C ALA A 350 5.90 -19.78 7.78
N ALA A 351 6.03 -20.66 6.78
CA ALA A 351 7.02 -20.50 5.72
C ALA A 351 6.70 -19.32 4.81
N PHE A 352 5.42 -19.13 4.47
CA PHE A 352 4.93 -17.97 3.72
C PHE A 352 5.27 -16.67 4.46
N TYR A 353 4.88 -16.55 5.73
CA TYR A 353 5.12 -15.39 6.55
C TYR A 353 6.60 -15.00 6.64
N LEU A 354 7.50 -15.98 6.81
CA LEU A 354 8.95 -15.73 6.84
C LEU A 354 9.43 -15.02 5.58
N ILE A 355 8.99 -15.48 4.43
CA ILE A 355 9.43 -14.96 3.13
C ILE A 355 8.67 -13.66 2.80
N ASP A 356 7.36 -13.61 3.06
CA ASP A 356 6.51 -12.44 2.83
C ASP A 356 6.97 -11.24 3.67
N SER A 357 7.45 -11.46 4.89
CA SER A 357 8.04 -10.42 5.72
C SER A 357 9.22 -9.73 5.04
N ILE A 358 10.04 -10.46 4.30
CA ILE A 358 11.16 -9.90 3.52
C ILE A 358 10.59 -9.09 2.33
N ALA A 359 9.53 -9.60 1.66
CA ALA A 359 8.87 -8.88 0.57
C ALA A 359 8.28 -7.54 1.06
N GLY A 360 7.59 -7.54 2.19
CA GLY A 360 6.96 -6.35 2.77
C GLY A 360 7.97 -5.25 3.10
N VAL A 361 9.10 -5.60 3.73
CA VAL A 361 10.18 -4.65 4.02
C VAL A 361 10.89 -4.19 2.76
N SER A 362 11.16 -5.10 1.80
CA SER A 362 11.71 -4.75 0.49
C SER A 362 10.81 -3.78 -0.27
N GLY A 363 9.50 -4.00 -0.24
CA GLY A 363 8.50 -3.06 -0.75
C GLY A 363 8.57 -1.68 -0.08
N GLY A 364 8.84 -1.65 1.23
CA GLY A 364 9.10 -0.42 1.99
C GLY A 364 10.35 0.32 1.49
N VAL A 365 11.45 -0.38 1.27
CA VAL A 365 12.68 0.20 0.68
C VAL A 365 12.39 0.77 -0.70
N LEU A 366 11.70 0.05 -1.57
CA LEU A 366 11.32 0.52 -2.91
C LEU A 366 10.46 1.79 -2.86
N ARG A 367 9.54 1.91 -1.88
CA ARG A 367 8.77 3.13 -1.63
C ARG A 367 9.67 4.30 -1.19
N GLY A 368 10.60 4.07 -0.28
CA GLY A 368 11.56 5.08 0.17
C GLY A 368 12.43 5.64 -0.95
N VAL A 369 12.83 4.79 -1.89
CA VAL A 369 13.60 5.14 -3.09
C VAL A 369 12.73 5.78 -4.20
N GLY A 370 11.39 5.62 -4.17
CA GLY A 370 10.51 6.12 -5.24
C GLY A 370 10.34 5.16 -6.42
N LYS A 371 10.64 3.86 -6.24
CA LYS A 371 10.55 2.82 -7.29
C LYS A 371 9.29 1.93 -7.15
N GLN A 372 8.17 2.47 -6.67
CA GLN A 372 6.90 1.74 -6.45
C GLN A 372 6.38 1.02 -7.70
N LYS A 373 6.66 1.56 -8.89
CA LYS A 373 6.27 0.91 -10.15
C LYS A 373 6.85 -0.51 -10.28
N LEU A 374 8.10 -0.70 -9.86
CA LEU A 374 8.72 -2.03 -9.85
C LEU A 374 8.08 -2.93 -8.79
N GLY A 375 7.71 -2.37 -7.63
CA GLY A 375 6.95 -3.08 -6.61
C GLY A 375 5.61 -3.61 -7.15
N ALA A 376 4.83 -2.75 -7.81
CA ALA A 376 3.55 -3.14 -8.42
C ALA A 376 3.70 -4.22 -9.50
N ILE A 377 4.72 -4.14 -10.34
CA ILE A 377 5.01 -5.15 -11.37
C ILE A 377 5.38 -6.49 -10.71
N GLY A 378 6.22 -6.46 -9.67
CA GLY A 378 6.60 -7.66 -8.92
C GLY A 378 5.39 -8.35 -8.27
N ASN A 379 4.49 -7.58 -7.63
CA ASN A 379 3.24 -8.10 -7.07
C ASN A 379 2.34 -8.68 -8.16
N LEU A 380 2.18 -7.98 -9.29
CA LEU A 380 1.32 -8.45 -10.39
C LEU A 380 1.81 -9.79 -10.95
N ILE A 381 3.10 -9.90 -11.23
CA ILE A 381 3.68 -11.14 -11.76
C ILE A 381 3.62 -12.24 -10.70
N GLY A 382 4.03 -11.94 -9.47
CA GLY A 382 4.05 -12.91 -8.37
C GLY A 382 2.67 -13.49 -8.11
N PHE A 383 1.69 -12.65 -7.78
CA PHE A 383 0.36 -13.13 -7.37
C PHE A 383 -0.48 -13.64 -8.55
N TYR A 384 -0.57 -12.91 -9.67
CA TYR A 384 -1.55 -13.21 -10.73
C TYR A 384 -1.01 -14.07 -11.87
N VAL A 385 0.29 -14.01 -12.15
CA VAL A 385 0.88 -14.84 -13.22
C VAL A 385 1.40 -16.16 -12.66
N ILE A 386 1.87 -16.20 -11.42
CA ILE A 386 2.50 -17.37 -10.81
C ILE A 386 1.63 -17.97 -9.69
N GLY A 387 1.38 -17.21 -8.62
CA GLY A 387 0.79 -17.70 -7.38
C GLY A 387 -0.62 -18.24 -7.54
N LEU A 388 -1.54 -17.40 -7.99
CA LEU A 388 -2.94 -17.80 -8.19
C LEU A 388 -3.10 -18.93 -9.21
N PRO A 389 -2.48 -18.90 -10.42
CA PRO A 389 -2.63 -20.01 -11.36
C PRO A 389 -2.11 -21.36 -10.82
N ILE A 390 -0.97 -21.36 -10.11
CA ILE A 390 -0.44 -22.57 -9.47
C ILE A 390 -1.34 -22.99 -8.31
N GLY A 391 -1.69 -22.05 -7.41
CA GLY A 391 -2.52 -22.32 -6.26
C GLY A 391 -3.89 -22.89 -6.63
N ILE A 392 -4.58 -22.28 -7.61
CA ILE A 392 -5.87 -22.75 -8.14
C ILE A 392 -5.74 -24.15 -8.76
N SER A 393 -4.67 -24.36 -9.53
CA SER A 393 -4.43 -25.67 -10.14
C SER A 393 -4.21 -26.76 -9.09
N LEU A 394 -3.44 -26.47 -8.06
CA LEU A 394 -3.22 -27.40 -6.93
C LEU A 394 -4.49 -27.59 -6.10
N MET A 395 -5.25 -26.53 -5.86
CA MET A 395 -6.47 -26.56 -5.07
C MET A 395 -7.54 -27.47 -5.67
N PHE A 396 -7.81 -27.34 -6.96
CA PHE A 396 -8.92 -28.03 -7.62
C PHE A 396 -8.53 -29.36 -8.30
N LYS A 397 -7.32 -29.46 -8.89
CA LYS A 397 -6.91 -30.67 -9.61
C LYS A 397 -6.33 -31.76 -8.74
N THR A 398 -5.54 -31.38 -7.70
CA THR A 398 -4.87 -32.36 -6.85
C THR A 398 -5.68 -32.70 -5.60
N LYS A 399 -6.85 -32.09 -5.41
CA LYS A 399 -7.71 -32.23 -4.23
C LYS A 399 -7.01 -31.81 -2.92
N LEU A 400 -5.95 -31.01 -3.00
CA LEU A 400 -5.25 -30.48 -1.81
C LEU A 400 -6.03 -29.37 -1.11
N GLY A 401 -7.11 -28.84 -1.73
CA GLY A 401 -7.89 -27.77 -1.15
C GLY A 401 -7.06 -26.53 -0.84
N ILE A 402 -7.28 -25.94 0.34
CA ILE A 402 -6.55 -24.71 0.76
C ILE A 402 -5.03 -24.93 0.92
N ILE A 403 -4.58 -26.15 1.18
CA ILE A 403 -3.14 -26.47 1.22
C ILE A 403 -2.51 -26.17 -0.15
N GLY A 404 -3.20 -26.54 -1.24
CA GLY A 404 -2.76 -26.22 -2.61
C GLY A 404 -2.71 -24.72 -2.87
N LEU A 405 -3.70 -23.95 -2.37
CA LEU A 405 -3.72 -22.49 -2.48
C LEU A 405 -2.50 -21.87 -1.78
N TRP A 406 -2.27 -22.21 -0.51
CA TRP A 406 -1.13 -21.69 0.27
C TRP A 406 0.22 -22.12 -0.30
N THR A 407 0.31 -23.29 -0.93
CA THR A 407 1.51 -23.70 -1.67
C THR A 407 1.77 -22.79 -2.86
N GLY A 408 0.74 -22.43 -3.63
CA GLY A 408 0.85 -21.45 -4.73
C GLY A 408 1.26 -20.08 -4.24
N MET A 409 0.69 -19.61 -3.12
CA MET A 409 1.05 -18.33 -2.50
C MET A 409 2.50 -18.34 -1.99
N LEU A 410 2.97 -19.44 -1.42
CA LEU A 410 4.37 -19.58 -1.00
C LEU A 410 5.34 -19.47 -2.20
N ILE A 411 5.04 -20.13 -3.32
CA ILE A 411 5.84 -20.03 -4.54
C ILE A 411 5.84 -18.58 -5.06
N CYS A 412 4.69 -17.89 -5.00
CA CYS A 412 4.56 -16.48 -5.35
C CYS A 412 5.55 -15.62 -4.59
N VAL A 413 5.52 -15.66 -3.25
CA VAL A 413 6.35 -14.77 -2.43
C VAL A 413 7.83 -15.09 -2.55
N VAL A 414 8.23 -16.35 -2.81
CA VAL A 414 9.62 -16.70 -3.11
C VAL A 414 10.11 -15.96 -4.37
N VAL A 415 9.33 -16.01 -5.45
CA VAL A 415 9.68 -15.33 -6.70
C VAL A 415 9.67 -13.81 -6.52
N GLN A 416 8.70 -13.28 -5.78
CA GLN A 416 8.57 -11.86 -5.47
C GLN A 416 9.77 -11.34 -4.69
N VAL A 417 10.20 -12.05 -3.64
CA VAL A 417 11.39 -11.69 -2.84
C VAL A 417 12.65 -11.73 -3.70
N ALA A 418 12.83 -12.77 -4.51
CA ALA A 418 13.98 -12.87 -5.42
C ALA A 418 14.00 -11.67 -6.38
N PHE A 419 12.85 -11.26 -6.91
CA PHE A 419 12.73 -10.09 -7.76
C PHE A 419 13.06 -8.79 -6.99
N PHE A 420 12.45 -8.56 -5.82
CA PHE A 420 12.67 -7.34 -5.05
C PHE A 420 14.11 -7.18 -4.57
N LEU A 421 14.72 -8.25 -4.06
CA LEU A 421 16.13 -8.22 -3.65
C LEU A 421 17.06 -7.98 -4.84
N THR A 422 16.78 -8.54 -6.01
CA THR A 422 17.54 -8.28 -7.25
C THR A 422 17.41 -6.81 -7.65
N VAL A 423 16.21 -6.24 -7.58
CA VAL A 423 16.00 -4.82 -7.88
C VAL A 423 16.77 -3.95 -6.90
N ILE A 424 16.66 -4.21 -5.58
CA ILE A 424 17.37 -3.45 -4.54
C ILE A 424 18.89 -3.53 -4.71
N TYR A 425 19.41 -4.70 -5.05
CA TYR A 425 20.84 -4.90 -5.31
C TYR A 425 21.35 -4.11 -6.54
N ARG A 426 20.48 -3.96 -7.57
CA ARG A 426 20.81 -3.24 -8.82
C ARG A 426 20.50 -1.74 -8.77
N ILE A 427 19.99 -1.22 -7.66
CA ILE A 427 19.74 0.23 -7.53
C ILE A 427 21.09 0.97 -7.55
N ASP A 428 21.19 1.95 -8.44
CA ASP A 428 22.21 2.99 -8.33
C ASP A 428 21.75 4.00 -7.27
N TRP A 429 22.35 3.88 -6.10
CA TRP A 429 21.98 4.70 -4.94
C TRP A 429 22.36 6.17 -5.09
N ASN A 430 23.43 6.47 -5.87
CA ASN A 430 23.81 7.86 -6.16
C ASN A 430 22.75 8.52 -7.03
N LYS A 431 22.34 7.85 -8.10
CA LYS A 431 21.24 8.33 -8.94
C LYS A 431 19.92 8.43 -8.18
N ALA A 432 19.63 7.49 -7.31
CA ALA A 432 18.45 7.54 -6.45
C ALA A 432 18.49 8.75 -5.49
N THR A 433 19.66 9.16 -5.05
CA THR A 433 19.87 10.37 -4.24
C THR A 433 19.60 11.64 -5.08
N GLU A 434 20.08 11.70 -6.31
CA GLU A 434 19.78 12.81 -7.24
C GLU A 434 18.27 12.92 -7.51
N ASP A 435 17.61 11.79 -7.84
CA ASP A 435 16.15 11.72 -8.02
C ASP A 435 15.41 12.22 -6.75
N ALA A 436 15.88 11.85 -5.56
CA ALA A 436 15.30 12.27 -4.29
C ALA A 436 15.46 13.78 -4.04
N LEU A 437 16.60 14.36 -4.38
CA LEU A 437 16.85 15.81 -4.25
C LEU A 437 16.02 16.61 -5.25
N VAL A 438 15.79 16.08 -6.45
CA VAL A 438 14.83 16.66 -7.40
C VAL A 438 13.42 16.62 -6.80
N ASN A 439 12.97 15.47 -6.28
CA ASN A 439 11.67 15.34 -5.62
C ASN A 439 11.50 16.30 -4.44
N ALA A 440 12.57 16.54 -3.70
CA ALA A 440 12.60 17.43 -2.54
C ALA A 440 12.67 18.93 -2.90
N GLY A 441 12.86 19.27 -4.18
CA GLY A 441 12.95 20.67 -4.64
C GLY A 441 14.30 21.35 -4.34
N VAL A 442 15.34 20.58 -4.14
CA VAL A 442 16.70 21.09 -3.89
C VAL A 442 17.52 21.18 -5.17
N MET A 443 17.26 20.29 -6.13
CA MET A 443 17.83 20.29 -7.47
C MET A 443 16.74 20.52 -8.53
N ARG A 444 17.11 21.15 -9.66
CA ARG A 444 16.22 21.24 -10.82
C ARG A 444 16.45 20.04 -11.74
N ASP A 445 15.37 19.47 -12.27
CA ASP A 445 15.43 18.45 -13.29
C ASP A 445 15.89 19.09 -14.62
N VAL A 446 17.11 18.78 -15.07
CA VAL A 446 17.72 19.32 -16.30
C VAL A 446 17.17 18.64 -17.57
N GLN A 447 16.35 17.60 -17.44
CA GLN A 447 15.88 16.79 -18.59
C GLN A 447 14.75 17.42 -19.43
N THR A 448 14.25 18.61 -19.10
CA THR A 448 13.12 19.22 -19.83
C THR A 448 13.50 20.31 -20.83
N SER A 449 14.77 20.59 -21.05
CA SER A 449 15.19 21.48 -22.15
C SER A 449 15.73 20.67 -23.32
N THR A 450 14.83 20.44 -24.27
CA THR A 450 15.07 19.96 -25.62
C THR A 450 16.38 20.43 -26.22
N GLY A 451 17.18 19.47 -26.71
CA GLY A 451 18.02 19.61 -27.88
C GLY A 451 19.14 20.64 -27.79
N THR A 452 20.33 20.14 -27.61
CA THR A 452 21.65 20.67 -27.83
C THR A 452 22.48 20.94 -26.58
N SER A 453 23.56 20.18 -26.50
CA SER A 453 24.74 20.32 -25.62
C SER A 453 24.72 19.56 -24.30
N ALA A 454 25.74 18.72 -24.22
CA ALA A 454 26.14 17.86 -23.12
C ALA A 454 26.17 18.53 -21.74
N GLY A 455 25.66 17.80 -20.78
CA GLY A 455 26.09 17.62 -19.41
C GLY A 455 26.79 18.77 -18.67
N GLN A 456 26.00 19.57 -17.96
CA GLN A 456 26.46 20.19 -16.71
C GLN A 456 25.26 20.22 -15.75
N THR A 457 25.29 19.34 -14.75
CA THR A 457 24.41 19.41 -13.61
C THR A 457 24.74 20.66 -12.81
N GLN A 458 23.92 21.70 -12.96
CA GLN A 458 24.13 22.94 -12.25
C GLN A 458 23.52 22.82 -10.84
N TYR A 459 24.39 22.59 -9.86
CA TYR A 459 24.03 22.71 -8.46
C TYR A 459 23.61 24.15 -8.18
N LEU A 460 22.43 24.34 -7.61
CA LEU A 460 22.10 25.61 -6.97
C LEU A 460 22.99 25.68 -5.71
N SER A 461 24.16 26.33 -5.82
CA SER A 461 25.09 26.46 -4.70
C SER A 461 24.43 27.30 -3.61
N THR A 462 23.80 26.64 -2.67
CA THR A 462 23.81 27.13 -1.29
C THR A 462 25.19 26.80 -0.78
N GLY A 463 26.06 27.79 -0.66
CA GLY A 463 27.43 27.61 -0.23
C GLY A 463 27.51 26.87 1.11
N VAL A 464 27.84 25.60 1.03
CA VAL A 464 28.34 24.82 2.15
C VAL A 464 29.80 24.61 1.85
N ASP A 465 30.63 25.45 2.48
CA ASP A 465 32.07 25.26 2.57
C ASP A 465 32.36 23.88 3.17
N THR A 466 32.91 22.99 2.37
CA THR A 466 33.44 21.71 2.84
C THR A 466 34.78 21.94 3.53
N GLY A 467 34.73 22.49 4.75
CA GLY A 467 35.82 22.43 5.69
C GLY A 467 35.95 21.01 6.23
N LYS A 468 37.02 20.31 5.82
CA LYS A 468 37.46 19.06 6.47
C LYS A 468 37.62 19.30 7.96
N SER A 469 36.83 18.64 8.78
CA SER A 469 37.14 18.45 10.21
C SER A 469 36.66 17.09 10.69
N ALA A 470 37.51 16.49 11.48
CA ALA A 470 37.60 15.12 11.90
C ALA A 470 36.31 14.56 12.53
N ALA A 471 36.16 13.26 12.38
CA ALA A 471 35.15 12.39 12.97
C ALA A 471 35.03 12.53 14.50
N ASN A 472 33.81 12.77 14.95
CA ASN A 472 33.36 12.36 16.27
C ASN A 472 32.03 11.60 16.13
N PRO A 473 31.87 10.46 16.82
CA PRO A 473 30.70 9.59 16.68
C PRO A 473 29.46 10.24 17.30
N ILE A 474 28.35 10.17 16.53
CA ILE A 474 27.03 10.65 16.96
C ILE A 474 26.49 9.74 18.06
N PRO A 475 26.00 10.28 19.19
CA PRO A 475 25.38 9.50 20.26
C PRO A 475 24.01 8.93 19.81
N ASN A 476 23.69 7.75 20.35
CA ASN A 476 22.43 7.03 20.17
C ASN A 476 21.22 7.94 20.44
N ALA A 477 20.30 7.97 19.46
CA ALA A 477 19.02 8.66 19.54
C ALA A 477 18.02 7.88 20.40
N CYS A 478 18.18 7.97 21.71
CA CYS A 478 17.19 7.49 22.67
C CYS A 478 17.30 8.29 23.96
N GLU A 479 17.11 9.60 23.89
CA GLU A 479 16.86 10.52 25.01
C GLU A 479 17.09 11.95 24.54
N LEU A 480 16.03 12.64 24.16
CA LEU A 480 16.03 14.09 24.07
C LEU A 480 14.76 14.63 24.71
N GLU A 481 14.85 14.83 26.03
CA GLU A 481 14.06 15.85 26.69
C GLU A 481 14.57 17.25 26.30
N PRO A 482 13.68 18.24 26.08
CA PRO A 482 14.12 19.57 25.69
C PRO A 482 14.64 20.35 26.92
N LYS A 483 15.94 20.43 27.07
CA LYS A 483 16.54 21.45 27.93
C LYS A 483 16.58 22.80 27.21
N VAL A 484 15.73 23.69 27.64
CA VAL A 484 15.80 25.13 27.31
C VAL A 484 17.13 25.68 27.88
N ASN A 485 18.02 26.09 27.01
CA ASN A 485 19.19 26.84 27.40
C ASN A 485 19.21 28.19 26.66
N ASN A 486 18.95 29.27 27.41
CA ASN A 486 19.10 30.65 26.98
C ASN A 486 20.58 30.97 26.76
N GLY A 487 21.03 30.96 25.54
CA GLY A 487 22.35 31.43 25.13
C GLY A 487 22.20 32.26 23.86
N ARG A 488 22.49 33.56 23.97
CA ARG A 488 22.60 34.50 22.83
C ARG A 488 23.43 33.87 21.72
N VAL A 489 22.81 33.54 20.57
CA VAL A 489 23.49 33.27 19.32
C VAL A 489 23.23 34.44 18.41
N SER A 490 24.33 35.10 18.10
CA SER A 490 24.51 36.19 17.16
C SER A 490 23.88 35.87 15.78
N ASP A 491 23.19 36.85 15.21
CA ASP A 491 22.69 36.93 13.85
C ASP A 491 23.72 36.48 12.81
N LYS A 492 23.59 35.25 12.34
CA LYS A 492 24.14 34.76 11.06
C LYS A 492 23.21 33.77 10.36
N SER A 493 21.90 33.88 10.53
CA SER A 493 20.91 32.99 9.89
C SER A 493 20.04 33.66 8.82
N SER A 494 20.56 34.62 8.08
CA SER A 494 19.76 35.38 7.12
C SER A 494 20.16 35.16 5.66
N ILE A 495 20.71 33.99 5.27
CA ILE A 495 20.80 33.60 3.84
C ILE A 495 20.64 32.07 3.74
N LEU A 496 19.58 31.50 4.24
CA LEU A 496 19.05 30.25 3.72
C LEU A 496 17.99 30.66 2.69
N GLY A 497 18.34 30.57 1.42
CA GLY A 497 17.44 30.84 0.32
C GLY A 497 16.13 30.08 0.53
N ALA A 498 15.00 30.76 0.33
CA ALA A 498 13.68 30.15 0.44
C ALA A 498 13.67 28.89 -0.41
N GLY A 499 13.53 27.72 0.23
CA GLY A 499 13.48 26.43 -0.46
C GLY A 499 12.38 26.48 -1.52
N VAL A 500 12.68 25.99 -2.71
CA VAL A 500 11.76 25.98 -3.84
C VAL A 500 10.60 25.04 -3.50
N THR A 501 9.38 25.54 -3.51
CA THR A 501 8.17 24.77 -3.22
C THR A 501 7.66 23.96 -4.41
N THR A 502 8.08 24.34 -5.64
CA THR A 502 7.71 23.69 -6.90
C THR A 502 8.95 23.31 -7.70
N VAL A 503 8.93 22.09 -8.29
CA VAL A 503 10.01 21.51 -9.11
C VAL A 503 9.46 21.24 -10.52
N GLY A 504 10.29 21.46 -11.57
CA GLY A 504 9.89 21.23 -12.95
C GLY A 504 9.21 22.42 -13.62
N GLU A 505 8.52 22.19 -14.75
CA GLU A 505 7.82 23.23 -15.49
C GLU A 505 6.61 23.75 -14.71
N ILE A 506 6.62 25.04 -14.39
CA ILE A 506 5.48 25.72 -13.76
C ILE A 506 4.39 25.91 -14.83
N LEU A 507 3.25 25.26 -14.62
CA LEU A 507 2.09 25.40 -15.50
C LEU A 507 1.57 26.85 -15.44
N THR A 508 1.25 27.42 -16.60
CA THR A 508 0.63 28.73 -16.68
C THR A 508 -0.78 28.69 -16.05
N THR A 509 -1.29 29.85 -15.61
CA THR A 509 -2.62 29.95 -14.99
C THR A 509 -3.72 29.33 -15.87
N LYS A 510 -3.66 29.52 -17.19
CA LYS A 510 -4.59 28.89 -18.14
C LYS A 510 -4.50 27.35 -18.12
N GLN A 511 -3.28 26.82 -18.17
CA GLN A 511 -3.05 25.36 -18.12
C GLN A 511 -3.50 24.77 -16.78
N LEU A 512 -3.27 25.47 -15.67
CA LEU A 512 -3.75 25.06 -14.35
C LEU A 512 -5.28 24.99 -14.31
N ILE A 513 -5.97 26.05 -14.76
CA ILE A 513 -7.44 26.09 -14.76
C ILE A 513 -7.99 24.94 -15.62
N ILE A 514 -7.45 24.74 -16.80
CA ILE A 514 -7.94 23.68 -17.70
C ILE A 514 -7.64 22.28 -17.11
N ARG A 515 -6.39 21.97 -16.75
CA ARG A 515 -6.00 20.63 -16.30
C ARG A 515 -6.63 20.29 -14.94
N ARG A 516 -6.64 21.23 -13.99
CA ARG A 516 -7.19 21.00 -12.65
C ARG A 516 -8.70 21.13 -12.64
N GLY A 517 -9.27 22.08 -13.39
CA GLY A 517 -10.72 22.18 -13.61
C GLY A 517 -11.27 20.88 -14.20
N LEU A 518 -10.60 20.31 -15.22
CA LEU A 518 -10.98 19.01 -15.77
C LEU A 518 -10.93 17.90 -14.71
N ALA A 519 -9.85 17.83 -13.93
CA ALA A 519 -9.70 16.86 -12.86
C ALA A 519 -10.78 17.00 -11.76
N PHE A 520 -11.13 18.23 -11.39
CA PHE A 520 -12.22 18.49 -10.45
C PHE A 520 -13.60 18.18 -11.01
N LEU A 521 -13.81 18.29 -12.33
CA LEU A 521 -15.07 17.94 -12.98
C LEU A 521 -15.23 16.44 -13.21
N THR A 522 -14.15 15.69 -13.42
CA THR A 522 -14.23 14.24 -13.62
C THR A 522 -14.79 13.50 -12.40
N GLY A 523 -14.45 13.91 -11.19
CA GLY A 523 -14.97 13.32 -9.96
C GLY A 523 -16.50 13.36 -9.86
N PRO A 524 -17.14 14.55 -9.83
CA PRO A 524 -18.59 14.69 -9.84
C PRO A 524 -19.27 14.03 -11.05
N LEU A 525 -18.63 14.04 -12.23
CA LEU A 525 -19.16 13.37 -13.42
C LEU A 525 -19.25 11.85 -13.22
N ILE A 526 -18.20 11.24 -12.68
CA ILE A 526 -18.19 9.81 -12.34
C ILE A 526 -19.29 9.49 -11.32
N LEU A 527 -19.46 10.33 -10.30
CA LEU A 527 -20.53 10.16 -9.33
C LEU A 527 -21.92 10.30 -9.96
N ALA A 528 -22.11 11.29 -10.84
CA ALA A 528 -23.38 11.46 -11.57
C ALA A 528 -23.71 10.25 -12.46
N ILE A 529 -22.72 9.70 -13.14
CA ILE A 529 -22.86 8.46 -13.91
C ILE A 529 -23.24 7.29 -12.98
N GLY A 530 -22.57 7.14 -11.83
CA GLY A 530 -22.87 6.12 -10.83
C GLY A 530 -24.33 6.23 -10.32
N LEU A 531 -24.79 7.43 -10.01
CA LEU A 531 -26.18 7.69 -9.62
C LEU A 531 -27.17 7.38 -10.75
N ALA A 532 -26.87 7.76 -11.98
CA ALA A 532 -27.71 7.45 -13.14
C ALA A 532 -27.87 5.93 -13.35
N ILE A 533 -26.78 5.18 -13.20
CA ILE A 533 -26.79 3.72 -13.25
C ILE A 533 -27.66 3.15 -12.11
N HIS A 534 -27.47 3.63 -10.89
CA HIS A 534 -28.24 3.20 -9.72
C HIS A 534 -29.75 3.35 -9.94
N PHE A 535 -30.20 4.54 -10.31
CA PHE A 535 -31.63 4.80 -10.57
C PHE A 535 -32.19 4.07 -11.79
N SER A 536 -31.36 3.80 -12.80
CA SER A 536 -31.78 3.03 -13.97
C SER A 536 -32.02 1.56 -13.62
N LEU A 537 -31.16 0.99 -12.77
CA LEU A 537 -31.27 -0.39 -12.32
C LEU A 537 -32.42 -0.59 -11.31
N GLU A 538 -32.69 0.40 -10.44
CA GLU A 538 -33.83 0.36 -9.53
C GLU A 538 -35.18 0.41 -10.27
N LYS A 539 -35.30 1.15 -11.39
CA LYS A 539 -36.53 1.22 -12.18
C LYS A 539 -36.78 -0.05 -13.01
N GLY A 540 -35.74 -0.86 -13.26
CA GLY A 540 -35.82 -2.09 -14.02
C GLY A 540 -36.02 -3.36 -13.17
N SER A 541 -35.92 -3.27 -11.87
CA SER A 541 -36.17 -4.34 -10.89
C SER A 541 -37.54 -4.18 -10.25
#